data_f2533673f5a835d057a576596a630d4a
#
_entry.id   f2533673f5a835d057a576596a630d4a
#
_cell.length_a   1.000
_cell.length_b   1.000
_cell.length_c   1.000
_cell.angle_alpha   90.00
_cell.angle_beta   90.00
_cell.angle_gamma   90.00
#
_symmetry.space_group_name_H-M   'P 1'
#
loop_
_entity.id
_entity.type
_entity.pdbx_description
1 polymer ?
#
loop_
_entity_poly.entity_id
_entity_poly.type
_entity_poly.pdbx_seq_one_letter_code
_entity_poly.pdbx_strand_id
1 'polypeptide(L)'
;MALLNRYARVALGVAGTTALLATKDGATAADLSDRTPFPANGMHLGAVQLQSAGVMYFSRDGTLFVADPRGAAIYAIDVADTYRDTSRTGVQITDVDGKIAAALGTTRDQIRIVDMVAHPLSQSLYFSLTRGKGNDAVPALVRVTKADEKVTVLPLENIRNARADIPDAPTPDAKTPWGDSKRTFSVTHLALVDGELYIAGLGNEEFASTLRRMPYPFVGKEASTTVEMYHTSHDRYETASPIESFVAIDLGGKPSLVAGYGCSPIVTLTRADLAAGKHVRGKTVAELGGGNRPFDMIRYTNAKGKEYILVGNSNRTLTRLDPEQLAAAKAMTSSVKQAWEPAGVGYLPVAVVGVLQLDNYNADNIVMLKRDIETGSLDVVSQTMRWL
;
A
#
# COMPACT_ATOMS: atom_id res chain seq x y z
N MET A 1 74.77 19.75 2.79
CA MET A 1 75.55 18.57 3.15
C MET A 1 74.57 17.46 3.43
N ALA A 2 74.26 16.59 2.47
CA ALA A 2 74.87 15.29 2.26
C ALA A 2 74.56 14.32 3.42
N LEU A 3 73.98 13.16 3.33
CA LEU A 3 73.90 12.04 2.40
C LEU A 3 72.83 11.07 2.90
N LEU A 4 71.92 10.56 2.06
CA LEU A 4 71.95 9.20 1.41
C LEU A 4 71.75 7.99 2.28
N ASN A 5 70.61 7.33 2.08
CA ASN A 5 70.43 5.91 1.60
C ASN A 5 70.37 4.76 2.60
N ARG A 6 69.34 3.94 2.66
CA ARG A 6 69.22 2.62 2.04
C ARG A 6 68.05 1.81 2.55
N TYR A 7 67.45 1.14 1.60
CA TYR A 7 66.40 0.08 1.63
C TYR A 7 66.52 -0.99 2.72
N ALA A 8 65.36 -1.46 3.21
CA ALA A 8 65.09 -2.89 3.39
C ALA A 8 63.58 -3.16 3.37
N ARG A 9 63.15 -4.01 2.44
CA ARG A 9 61.82 -4.62 2.38
C ARG A 9 61.74 -5.73 3.43
N VAL A 10 60.67 -5.74 4.22
CA VAL A 10 60.19 -6.96 4.91
C VAL A 10 58.71 -7.05 4.67
N ALA A 11 58.27 -8.08 3.95
CA ALA A 11 56.90 -8.48 3.82
C ALA A 11 56.53 -9.30 5.06
N LEU A 12 55.52 -8.87 5.80
CA LEU A 12 54.84 -9.74 6.76
C LEU A 12 53.35 -9.68 6.42
N GLY A 13 52.81 -10.84 6.03
CA GLY A 13 51.39 -11.04 5.87
C GLY A 13 50.68 -10.99 7.22
N VAL A 14 49.63 -10.21 7.28
CA VAL A 14 48.69 -10.24 8.37
C VAL A 14 47.37 -10.73 7.77
N ALA A 15 46.93 -11.90 8.21
CA ALA A 15 45.62 -12.44 7.96
C ALA A 15 44.58 -11.52 8.65
N GLY A 16 43.89 -10.73 7.86
CA GLY A 16 42.77 -9.93 8.32
C GLY A 16 41.51 -10.79 8.41
N THR A 17 41.11 -11.11 9.61
CA THR A 17 39.75 -11.59 9.92
C THR A 17 38.75 -10.53 9.54
N THR A 18 38.02 -10.75 8.45
CA THR A 18 36.90 -9.92 8.04
C THR A 18 35.74 -10.19 9.02
N ALA A 19 35.56 -9.29 9.98
CA ALA A 19 34.31 -9.27 10.75
C ALA A 19 33.18 -8.83 9.82
N LEU A 20 32.26 -9.74 9.54
CA LEU A 20 30.98 -9.42 8.91
C LEU A 20 30.17 -8.54 9.88
N LEU A 21 30.21 -7.25 9.69
CA LEU A 21 29.23 -6.35 10.27
C LEU A 21 27.91 -6.57 9.49
N ALA A 22 26.95 -7.22 10.14
CA ALA A 22 25.58 -7.29 9.67
C ALA A 22 25.03 -5.85 9.63
N THR A 23 25.00 -5.25 8.45
CA THR A 23 24.30 -3.98 8.22
C THR A 23 22.81 -4.23 8.32
N LYS A 24 22.16 -3.56 9.26
CA LYS A 24 20.72 -3.46 9.33
C LYS A 24 20.22 -2.89 8.01
N ASP A 25 19.46 -3.69 7.27
CA ASP A 25 18.83 -3.30 6.01
C ASP A 25 17.77 -2.21 6.23
N GLY A 26 18.23 -0.98 6.31
CA GLY A 26 17.45 0.20 5.99
C GLY A 26 17.66 0.50 4.51
N ALA A 27 16.81 -0.02 3.62
CA ALA A 27 16.92 0.27 2.20
C ALA A 27 16.75 1.77 1.95
N THR A 28 17.87 2.46 1.76
CA THR A 28 17.88 3.84 1.24
C THR A 28 17.74 3.80 -0.28
N ALA A 29 17.25 4.88 -0.88
CA ALA A 29 17.06 5.01 -2.34
C ALA A 29 18.32 4.68 -3.19
N ALA A 30 19.50 4.59 -2.59
CA ALA A 30 20.75 4.21 -3.24
C ALA A 30 20.84 2.71 -3.60
N ASP A 31 20.02 1.86 -2.98
CA ASP A 31 20.07 0.39 -3.17
C ASP A 31 19.26 -0.09 -4.39
N LEU A 32 18.62 0.84 -5.12
CA LEU A 32 17.81 0.52 -6.30
C LEU A 32 18.62 0.48 -7.61
N SER A 33 19.89 0.90 -7.61
CA SER A 33 20.66 1.09 -8.84
C SER A 33 21.24 -0.21 -9.46
N ASP A 34 21.23 -1.34 -8.76
CA ASP A 34 21.99 -2.54 -9.17
C ASP A 34 21.13 -3.81 -9.32
N ARG A 35 19.81 -3.69 -9.40
CA ARG A 35 18.95 -4.85 -9.61
C ARG A 35 18.65 -5.03 -11.10
N THR A 36 19.23 -6.10 -11.67
CA THR A 36 18.70 -6.71 -12.89
C THR A 36 17.19 -6.90 -12.72
N PRO A 37 16.38 -6.60 -13.75
CA PRO A 37 14.95 -6.90 -13.73
C PRO A 37 14.75 -8.34 -13.28
N PHE A 38 13.88 -8.58 -12.30
CA PHE A 38 13.52 -9.94 -11.92
C PHE A 38 13.20 -10.71 -13.20
N PRO A 39 13.75 -11.91 -13.40
CA PRO A 39 13.32 -12.70 -14.52
C PRO A 39 11.81 -12.79 -14.42
N ALA A 40 11.11 -12.57 -15.53
CA ALA A 40 9.66 -12.56 -15.65
C ALA A 40 9.07 -13.97 -15.39
N ASN A 41 9.52 -14.62 -14.35
CA ASN A 41 9.18 -15.97 -13.94
C ASN A 41 7.72 -15.97 -13.51
N GLY A 42 6.90 -16.72 -14.24
CA GLY A 42 5.46 -16.83 -14.02
C GLY A 42 4.60 -15.86 -14.83
N MET A 43 5.17 -14.85 -15.51
CA MET A 43 4.41 -14.01 -16.44
C MET A 43 4.41 -14.56 -17.85
N HIS A 44 3.28 -14.47 -18.53
CA HIS A 44 3.10 -14.77 -19.96
C HIS A 44 2.62 -13.53 -20.70
N LEU A 45 2.83 -13.50 -22.00
CA LEU A 45 2.28 -12.48 -22.88
C LEU A 45 0.82 -12.82 -23.16
N GLY A 46 -0.09 -11.91 -22.89
CA GLY A 46 -1.53 -12.16 -23.02
C GLY A 46 -2.38 -10.96 -22.65
N ALA A 47 -3.69 -11.16 -22.61
CA ALA A 47 -4.63 -10.14 -22.19
C ALA A 47 -4.86 -10.17 -20.67
N VAL A 48 -4.94 -8.99 -20.08
CA VAL A 48 -5.44 -8.79 -18.70
C VAL A 48 -6.93 -8.48 -18.80
N GLN A 49 -7.77 -9.41 -18.34
CA GLN A 49 -9.22 -9.32 -18.43
C GLN A 49 -9.81 -8.90 -17.09
N LEU A 50 -9.76 -7.61 -16.78
CA LEU A 50 -10.34 -7.06 -15.56
C LEU A 50 -11.86 -6.98 -15.66
N GLN A 51 -12.57 -7.49 -14.64
CA GLN A 51 -13.98 -7.19 -14.41
C GLN A 51 -14.16 -5.92 -13.57
N SER A 52 -13.15 -5.57 -12.78
CA SER A 52 -13.04 -4.30 -12.05
C SER A 52 -11.57 -3.95 -11.86
N ALA A 53 -11.24 -2.66 -11.80
CA ALA A 53 -9.92 -2.19 -11.40
C ALA A 53 -10.01 -1.69 -9.96
N GLY A 54 -9.44 -2.46 -9.04
CA GLY A 54 -9.43 -2.20 -7.61
C GLY A 54 -8.14 -1.55 -7.13
N VAL A 55 -7.77 -1.83 -5.88
CA VAL A 55 -6.52 -1.34 -5.27
C VAL A 55 -5.29 -1.88 -5.99
N MET A 56 -4.24 -1.11 -5.98
CA MET A 56 -2.98 -1.40 -6.67
C MET A 56 -1.79 -1.36 -5.71
N TYR A 57 -0.69 -1.95 -6.14
CA TYR A 57 0.58 -1.88 -5.45
C TYR A 57 1.73 -2.06 -6.44
N PHE A 58 2.75 -1.23 -6.36
CA PHE A 58 4.00 -1.48 -7.07
C PHE A 58 5.01 -2.21 -6.19
N SER A 59 5.58 -3.31 -6.71
CA SER A 59 6.82 -3.84 -6.15
C SER A 59 8.00 -2.92 -6.49
N ARG A 60 9.10 -3.05 -5.75
CA ARG A 60 10.29 -2.22 -5.94
C ARG A 60 10.92 -2.33 -7.33
N ASP A 61 10.70 -3.42 -8.04
CA ASP A 61 11.18 -3.67 -9.40
C ASP A 61 10.26 -3.11 -10.50
N GLY A 62 9.13 -2.51 -10.13
CA GLY A 62 8.16 -1.92 -11.05
C GLY A 62 7.09 -2.87 -11.55
N THR A 63 6.91 -4.04 -10.95
CA THR A 63 5.75 -4.89 -11.22
C THR A 63 4.50 -4.28 -10.57
N LEU A 64 3.46 -4.04 -11.37
CA LEU A 64 2.17 -3.55 -10.90
C LEU A 64 1.26 -4.71 -10.51
N PHE A 65 0.86 -4.76 -9.24
CA PHE A 65 -0.23 -5.62 -8.78
C PHE A 65 -1.54 -4.84 -8.83
N VAL A 66 -2.55 -5.46 -9.42
CA VAL A 66 -3.90 -4.88 -9.56
C VAL A 66 -4.92 -5.87 -9.04
N ALA A 67 -5.73 -5.45 -8.09
CA ALA A 67 -6.87 -6.23 -7.64
C ALA A 67 -8.02 -6.14 -8.65
N ASP A 68 -8.65 -7.28 -8.90
CA ASP A 68 -9.94 -7.38 -9.58
C ASP A 68 -10.96 -8.02 -8.62
N PRO A 69 -11.57 -7.24 -7.70
CA PRO A 69 -12.52 -7.79 -6.75
C PRO A 69 -13.72 -8.48 -7.40
N ARG A 70 -14.26 -7.95 -8.49
CA ARG A 70 -15.37 -8.59 -9.21
C ARG A 70 -14.96 -9.92 -9.84
N GLY A 71 -13.77 -9.95 -10.45
CA GLY A 71 -13.20 -11.16 -11.05
C GLY A 71 -12.63 -12.15 -10.01
N ALA A 72 -12.58 -11.80 -8.72
CA ALA A 72 -11.91 -12.54 -7.65
C ALA A 72 -10.48 -12.93 -8.02
N ALA A 73 -9.70 -11.97 -8.44
CA ALA A 73 -8.35 -12.22 -8.91
C ALA A 73 -7.41 -11.05 -8.56
N ILE A 74 -6.12 -11.36 -8.58
CA ILE A 74 -5.02 -10.38 -8.60
C ILE A 74 -4.25 -10.60 -9.90
N TYR A 75 -3.91 -9.51 -10.57
CA TYR A 75 -2.99 -9.51 -11.68
C TYR A 75 -1.67 -8.90 -11.27
N ALA A 76 -0.56 -9.53 -11.65
CA ALA A 76 0.76 -8.93 -11.68
C ALA A 76 1.07 -8.55 -13.13
N ILE A 77 1.39 -7.28 -13.40
CA ILE A 77 1.51 -6.72 -14.75
C ILE A 77 2.89 -6.06 -14.88
N ASP A 78 3.63 -6.43 -15.94
CA ASP A 78 4.80 -5.68 -16.38
C ASP A 78 4.33 -4.52 -17.25
N VAL A 79 4.30 -3.33 -16.66
CA VAL A 79 3.83 -2.11 -17.34
C VAL A 79 4.82 -1.55 -18.36
N ALA A 80 5.97 -2.20 -18.53
CA ALA A 80 7.05 -1.82 -19.43
C ALA A 80 7.55 -0.36 -19.24
N ASP A 81 7.39 0.19 -18.04
CA ASP A 81 7.89 1.51 -17.67
C ASP A 81 9.34 1.38 -17.17
N THR A 82 10.29 1.43 -18.10
CA THR A 82 11.72 1.25 -17.81
C THR A 82 12.45 2.56 -17.54
N TYR A 83 11.76 3.70 -17.62
CA TYR A 83 12.36 5.00 -17.32
C TYR A 83 12.76 5.08 -15.84
N ARG A 84 13.90 5.70 -15.58
CA ARG A 84 14.39 5.93 -14.21
C ARG A 84 14.52 7.43 -13.96
N ASP A 85 13.66 7.94 -13.09
CA ASP A 85 13.77 9.31 -12.57
C ASP A 85 14.49 9.27 -11.20
N THR A 86 15.71 9.79 -11.16
CA THR A 86 16.50 9.89 -9.92
C THR A 86 16.32 11.24 -9.23
N SER A 87 15.45 12.09 -9.76
CA SER A 87 15.19 13.40 -9.15
C SER A 87 14.48 13.24 -7.81
N ARG A 88 14.76 14.16 -6.90
CA ARG A 88 14.09 14.26 -5.60
C ARG A 88 13.04 15.36 -5.57
N THR A 89 12.72 15.91 -6.74
CA THR A 89 11.68 16.94 -6.86
C THR A 89 10.31 16.33 -6.63
N GLY A 90 9.43 17.12 -6.05
CA GLY A 90 8.03 16.76 -5.92
C GLY A 90 7.28 16.78 -7.25
N VAL A 91 6.00 16.52 -7.20
CA VAL A 91 5.05 16.61 -8.31
C VAL A 91 3.84 17.42 -7.88
N GLN A 92 3.29 18.18 -8.81
CA GLN A 92 2.00 18.85 -8.67
C GLN A 92 1.30 18.79 -10.02
N ILE A 93 0.11 18.18 -10.06
CA ILE A 93 -0.73 18.07 -11.26
C ILE A 93 -2.12 18.51 -10.86
N THR A 94 -2.59 19.61 -11.41
CA THR A 94 -3.94 20.11 -11.18
C THR A 94 -4.93 19.46 -12.13
N ASP A 95 -6.17 19.27 -11.67
CA ASP A 95 -7.27 18.73 -12.48
C ASP A 95 -6.95 17.38 -13.12
N VAL A 96 -6.33 16.47 -12.37
CA VAL A 96 -5.91 15.17 -12.90
C VAL A 96 -7.10 14.32 -13.35
N ASP A 97 -8.23 14.39 -12.67
CA ASP A 97 -9.46 13.69 -13.05
C ASP A 97 -10.07 14.24 -14.35
N GLY A 98 -10.00 15.55 -14.56
CA GLY A 98 -10.38 16.15 -15.84
C GLY A 98 -9.47 15.71 -16.99
N LYS A 99 -8.16 15.70 -16.77
CA LYS A 99 -7.17 15.20 -17.76
C LYS A 99 -7.37 13.72 -18.10
N ILE A 100 -7.62 12.89 -17.08
CA ILE A 100 -7.92 11.46 -17.27
C ILE A 100 -9.22 11.27 -18.05
N ALA A 101 -10.29 12.00 -17.69
CA ALA A 101 -11.57 11.93 -18.37
C ALA A 101 -11.43 12.32 -19.85
N ALA A 102 -10.71 13.39 -20.16
CA ALA A 102 -10.44 13.84 -21.52
C ALA A 102 -9.67 12.77 -22.33
N ALA A 103 -8.63 12.16 -21.75
CA ALA A 103 -7.87 11.10 -22.39
C ALA A 103 -8.71 9.83 -22.68
N LEU A 104 -9.72 9.57 -21.83
CA LEU A 104 -10.67 8.47 -22.01
C LEU A 104 -11.86 8.84 -22.93
N GLY A 105 -11.91 10.05 -23.48
CA GLY A 105 -13.01 10.51 -24.33
C GLY A 105 -14.35 10.59 -23.59
N THR A 106 -14.33 11.07 -22.33
CA THR A 106 -15.52 11.18 -21.48
C THR A 106 -15.46 12.42 -20.58
N THR A 107 -16.38 12.55 -19.63
CA THR A 107 -16.45 13.66 -18.70
C THR A 107 -16.07 13.22 -17.28
N ARG A 108 -15.69 14.17 -16.43
CA ARG A 108 -15.25 13.90 -15.04
C ARG A 108 -16.28 13.10 -14.24
N ASP A 109 -17.56 13.41 -14.40
CA ASP A 109 -18.65 12.72 -13.69
C ASP A 109 -18.89 11.27 -14.18
N GLN A 110 -18.26 10.87 -15.31
CA GLN A 110 -18.29 9.51 -15.88
C GLN A 110 -17.07 8.68 -15.49
N ILE A 111 -16.17 9.19 -14.68
CA ILE A 111 -15.07 8.40 -14.14
C ILE A 111 -15.12 8.33 -12.62
N ARG A 112 -14.65 7.23 -12.08
CA ARG A 112 -14.42 7.07 -10.65
C ARG A 112 -13.02 6.49 -10.44
N ILE A 113 -12.10 7.32 -9.98
CA ILE A 113 -10.77 6.86 -9.55
C ILE A 113 -10.97 6.01 -8.31
N VAL A 114 -10.35 4.82 -8.32
CA VAL A 114 -10.40 3.85 -7.21
C VAL A 114 -9.13 3.92 -6.40
N ASP A 115 -7.97 3.99 -7.07
CA ASP A 115 -6.67 4.02 -6.42
C ASP A 115 -5.64 4.77 -7.25
N MET A 116 -4.57 5.22 -6.57
CA MET A 116 -3.41 5.89 -7.16
C MET A 116 -2.13 5.35 -6.53
N VAL A 117 -1.19 4.88 -7.35
CA VAL A 117 0.14 4.44 -6.90
C VAL A 117 1.25 5.07 -7.75
N ALA A 118 2.39 5.34 -7.13
CA ALA A 118 3.56 5.88 -7.80
C ALA A 118 4.51 4.76 -8.25
N HIS A 119 4.95 4.82 -9.50
CA HIS A 119 5.93 3.87 -10.00
C HIS A 119 7.31 4.13 -9.35
N PRO A 120 7.93 3.14 -8.70
CA PRO A 120 9.10 3.37 -7.84
C PRO A 120 10.35 3.83 -8.60
N LEU A 121 10.42 3.57 -9.90
CA LEU A 121 11.57 3.91 -10.73
C LEU A 121 11.35 5.16 -11.56
N SER A 122 10.21 5.28 -12.26
CA SER A 122 9.94 6.40 -13.17
C SER A 122 9.27 7.60 -12.51
N GLN A 123 8.76 7.43 -11.28
CA GLN A 123 7.93 8.41 -10.60
C GLN A 123 6.66 8.81 -11.40
N SER A 124 6.28 8.00 -12.42
CA SER A 124 4.97 8.12 -13.07
C SER A 124 3.87 7.68 -12.11
N LEU A 125 2.70 8.28 -12.23
CA LEU A 125 1.54 7.94 -11.41
C LEU A 125 0.59 7.02 -12.17
N TYR A 126 0.14 5.97 -11.52
CA TYR A 126 -0.80 5.02 -12.09
C TYR A 126 -2.11 5.09 -11.33
N PHE A 127 -3.20 5.05 -12.07
CA PHE A 127 -4.55 5.13 -11.54
C PHE A 127 -5.36 3.93 -12.00
N SER A 128 -6.03 3.28 -11.07
CA SER A 128 -7.14 2.39 -11.36
C SER A 128 -8.44 3.15 -11.29
N LEU A 129 -9.34 2.91 -12.21
CA LEU A 129 -10.59 3.63 -12.29
C LEU A 129 -11.69 2.84 -13.00
N THR A 130 -12.91 3.31 -12.83
CA THR A 130 -14.07 2.90 -13.60
C THR A 130 -14.47 4.03 -14.54
N ARG A 131 -14.67 3.74 -15.84
CA ARG A 131 -15.26 4.62 -16.83
C ARG A 131 -16.71 4.21 -17.09
N GLY A 132 -17.63 5.16 -17.12
CA GLY A 132 -19.06 4.92 -17.22
C GLY A 132 -19.74 4.67 -15.88
N LYS A 133 -21.06 4.50 -15.91
CA LYS A 133 -21.91 4.26 -14.73
C LYS A 133 -22.81 3.05 -14.93
N GLY A 134 -23.23 2.44 -13.82
CA GLY A 134 -24.16 1.31 -13.86
C GLY A 134 -23.57 0.09 -14.60
N ASN A 135 -24.36 -0.49 -15.49
CA ASN A 135 -23.97 -1.70 -16.24
C ASN A 135 -22.92 -1.43 -17.35
N ASP A 136 -22.81 -0.18 -17.80
CA ASP A 136 -21.84 0.22 -18.84
C ASP A 136 -20.48 0.63 -18.25
N ALA A 137 -20.32 0.48 -16.96
CA ALA A 137 -19.09 0.79 -16.26
C ALA A 137 -18.00 -0.23 -16.58
N VAL A 138 -16.91 0.23 -17.18
CA VAL A 138 -15.74 -0.60 -17.55
C VAL A 138 -14.51 -0.18 -16.75
N PRO A 139 -13.65 -1.13 -16.32
CA PRO A 139 -12.39 -0.82 -15.66
C PRO A 139 -11.39 -0.23 -16.65
N ALA A 140 -10.54 0.66 -16.16
CA ALA A 140 -9.39 1.17 -16.89
C ALA A 140 -8.20 1.39 -15.97
N LEU A 141 -7.00 1.25 -16.52
CA LEU A 141 -5.75 1.64 -15.88
C LEU A 141 -5.13 2.75 -16.73
N VAL A 142 -4.66 3.82 -16.09
CA VAL A 142 -4.01 4.92 -16.80
C VAL A 142 -2.71 5.28 -16.09
N ARG A 143 -1.73 5.74 -16.89
CA ARG A 143 -0.48 6.33 -16.42
C ARG A 143 -0.48 7.82 -16.70
N VAL A 144 0.01 8.60 -15.72
CA VAL A 144 0.27 10.03 -15.86
C VAL A 144 1.75 10.26 -15.61
N THR A 145 2.45 10.81 -16.60
CA THR A 145 3.87 11.12 -16.49
C THR A 145 4.08 12.46 -15.81
N LYS A 146 5.13 12.55 -14.97
CA LYS A 146 5.46 13.76 -14.21
C LYS A 146 5.89 14.93 -15.11
N ALA A 147 6.66 14.64 -16.15
CA ALA A 147 7.38 15.68 -16.92
C ALA A 147 6.45 16.54 -17.80
N ASP A 148 5.44 15.92 -18.39
CA ASP A 148 4.53 16.52 -19.38
C ASP A 148 3.06 16.33 -19.03
N GLU A 149 2.77 15.74 -17.88
CA GLU A 149 1.42 15.42 -17.38
C GLU A 149 0.58 14.60 -18.39
N LYS A 150 1.26 13.89 -19.27
CA LYS A 150 0.60 13.10 -20.32
C LYS A 150 -0.12 11.91 -19.70
N VAL A 151 -1.40 11.81 -20.01
CA VAL A 151 -2.23 10.66 -19.66
C VAL A 151 -2.16 9.61 -20.77
N THR A 152 -1.85 8.38 -20.40
CA THR A 152 -1.80 7.23 -21.31
C THR A 152 -2.63 6.09 -20.72
N VAL A 153 -3.58 5.58 -21.50
CA VAL A 153 -4.33 4.36 -21.12
C VAL A 153 -3.41 3.16 -21.29
N LEU A 154 -3.32 2.31 -20.27
CA LEU A 154 -2.54 1.08 -20.36
C LEU A 154 -3.21 0.11 -21.33
N PRO A 155 -2.49 -0.37 -22.36
CA PRO A 155 -2.99 -1.44 -23.19
C PRO A 155 -2.98 -2.73 -22.39
N LEU A 156 -4.15 -3.29 -22.13
CA LEU A 156 -4.31 -4.55 -21.38
C LEU A 156 -4.31 -5.79 -22.30
N GLU A 157 -4.23 -5.59 -23.58
CA GLU A 157 -4.04 -6.64 -24.58
C GLU A 157 -2.56 -6.81 -24.88
N ASN A 158 -2.11 -8.04 -25.04
CA ASN A 158 -0.73 -8.35 -25.39
C ASN A 158 0.33 -7.74 -24.44
N ILE A 159 0.10 -7.86 -23.15
CA ILE A 159 0.98 -7.38 -22.08
C ILE A 159 1.49 -8.56 -21.25
N ARG A 160 2.70 -8.47 -20.71
CA ARG A 160 3.24 -9.50 -19.82
C ARG A 160 2.50 -9.43 -18.47
N ASN A 161 1.88 -10.54 -18.12
CA ASN A 161 1.09 -10.59 -16.88
C ASN A 161 1.07 -12.01 -16.29
N ALA A 162 0.74 -12.07 -15.01
CA ALA A 162 0.36 -13.28 -14.31
C ALA A 162 -0.92 -13.02 -13.54
N ARG A 163 -1.77 -14.04 -13.42
CA ARG A 163 -3.04 -13.97 -12.70
C ARG A 163 -3.06 -15.00 -11.58
N ALA A 164 -3.59 -14.60 -10.44
CA ALA A 164 -3.90 -15.49 -9.33
C ALA A 164 -5.36 -15.31 -8.91
N ASP A 165 -6.07 -16.42 -8.73
CA ASP A 165 -7.46 -16.43 -8.25
C ASP A 165 -7.51 -16.29 -6.74
N ILE A 166 -8.63 -15.73 -6.24
CA ILE A 166 -8.98 -15.66 -4.82
C ILE A 166 -10.16 -16.63 -4.59
N PRO A 167 -9.88 -17.90 -4.24
CA PRO A 167 -10.89 -18.95 -4.23
C PRO A 167 -11.95 -18.77 -3.14
N ASP A 168 -11.59 -18.13 -2.04
CA ASP A 168 -12.46 -17.87 -0.89
C ASP A 168 -13.16 -16.48 -0.96
N ALA A 169 -13.14 -15.82 -2.12
CA ALA A 169 -13.83 -14.53 -2.29
C ALA A 169 -15.35 -14.69 -2.11
N PRO A 170 -16.04 -13.70 -1.51
CA PRO A 170 -17.49 -13.71 -1.38
C PRO A 170 -18.19 -13.95 -2.72
N THR A 171 -19.33 -14.63 -2.73
CA THR A 171 -20.10 -14.83 -3.96
C THR A 171 -20.58 -13.49 -4.53
N PRO A 172 -20.83 -13.39 -5.86
CA PRO A 172 -21.23 -12.11 -6.48
C PRO A 172 -22.51 -11.49 -5.91
N ASP A 173 -23.42 -12.30 -5.41
CA ASP A 173 -24.72 -11.94 -4.81
C ASP A 173 -24.64 -11.64 -3.32
N ALA A 174 -23.54 -12.00 -2.64
CA ALA A 174 -23.37 -11.77 -1.21
C ALA A 174 -23.40 -10.27 -0.89
N LYS A 175 -24.18 -9.90 0.13
CA LYS A 175 -24.37 -8.51 0.57
C LYS A 175 -23.84 -8.30 2.00
N THR A 176 -23.34 -7.07 2.23
CA THR A 176 -23.10 -6.57 3.58
C THR A 176 -24.43 -6.28 4.29
N PRO A 177 -24.45 -6.08 5.61
CA PRO A 177 -25.65 -5.65 6.32
C PRO A 177 -26.25 -4.34 5.80
N TRP A 178 -25.44 -3.53 5.13
CA TRP A 178 -25.86 -2.23 4.56
C TRP A 178 -26.31 -2.33 3.09
N GLY A 179 -26.29 -3.53 2.50
CA GLY A 179 -26.76 -3.78 1.13
C GLY A 179 -25.67 -3.70 0.05
N ASP A 180 -24.44 -3.35 0.39
CA ASP A 180 -23.32 -3.33 -0.55
C ASP A 180 -22.90 -4.75 -0.94
N SER A 181 -22.31 -4.91 -2.12
CA SER A 181 -21.76 -6.20 -2.53
C SER A 181 -20.52 -6.54 -1.69
N LYS A 182 -20.56 -7.65 -0.95
CA LYS A 182 -19.37 -8.16 -0.24
C LYS A 182 -18.23 -8.46 -1.19
N ARG A 183 -18.53 -8.82 -2.44
CA ARG A 183 -17.54 -9.12 -3.47
C ARG A 183 -16.58 -7.96 -3.73
N THR A 184 -17.06 -6.72 -3.68
CA THR A 184 -16.24 -5.52 -3.87
C THR A 184 -15.22 -5.30 -2.76
N PHE A 185 -15.41 -5.95 -1.61
CA PHE A 185 -14.49 -5.95 -0.48
C PHE A 185 -13.62 -7.21 -0.41
N SER A 186 -13.63 -8.07 -1.43
CA SER A 186 -12.78 -9.27 -1.45
C SER A 186 -11.30 -8.94 -1.41
N VAL A 187 -10.93 -7.75 -1.93
CA VAL A 187 -9.59 -7.15 -1.83
C VAL A 187 -9.72 -5.67 -1.51
N THR A 188 -9.16 -5.26 -0.41
CA THR A 188 -9.20 -3.86 0.09
C THR A 188 -7.84 -3.21 0.16
N HIS A 189 -6.77 -4.00 0.26
CA HIS A 189 -5.39 -3.50 0.27
C HIS A 189 -4.39 -4.59 -0.12
N LEU A 190 -3.26 -4.19 -0.69
CA LEU A 190 -2.17 -5.06 -1.15
C LEU A 190 -0.82 -4.57 -0.66
N ALA A 191 0.09 -5.49 -0.34
CA ALA A 191 1.50 -5.17 -0.16
C ALA A 191 2.37 -6.41 -0.41
N LEU A 192 3.47 -6.26 -1.14
CA LEU A 192 4.47 -7.32 -1.30
C LEU A 192 5.50 -7.22 -0.17
N VAL A 193 5.62 -8.28 0.63
CA VAL A 193 6.52 -8.34 1.78
C VAL A 193 7.29 -9.65 1.75
N ASP A 194 8.61 -9.59 1.67
CA ASP A 194 9.51 -10.75 1.66
C ASP A 194 9.12 -11.83 0.62
N GLY A 195 8.70 -11.40 -0.58
CA GLY A 195 8.31 -12.30 -1.68
C GLY A 195 6.91 -12.89 -1.57
N GLU A 196 6.12 -12.51 -0.57
CA GLU A 196 4.71 -12.85 -0.45
C GLU A 196 3.83 -11.62 -0.64
N LEU A 197 2.81 -11.71 -1.48
CA LEU A 197 1.78 -10.69 -1.61
C LEU A 197 0.76 -10.88 -0.48
N TYR A 198 0.67 -9.91 0.40
CA TYR A 198 -0.35 -9.82 1.44
C TYR A 198 -1.58 -9.14 0.85
N ILE A 199 -2.74 -9.75 1.05
CA ILE A 199 -4.01 -9.34 0.45
C ILE A 199 -5.04 -9.26 1.57
N ALA A 200 -5.44 -8.04 1.92
CA ALA A 200 -6.52 -7.80 2.86
C ALA A 200 -7.87 -7.80 2.16
N GLY A 201 -8.93 -8.25 2.84
CA GLY A 201 -10.29 -8.19 2.31
C GLY A 201 -11.28 -9.06 3.08
N LEU A 202 -12.42 -9.33 2.46
CA LEU A 202 -13.41 -10.25 2.98
C LEU A 202 -13.32 -11.61 2.28
N GLY A 203 -13.49 -12.66 3.06
CA GLY A 203 -13.75 -14.03 2.59
C GLY A 203 -15.23 -14.37 2.61
N ASN A 204 -15.57 -15.59 2.18
CA ASN A 204 -16.92 -16.14 2.19
C ASN A 204 -17.25 -16.94 3.46
N GLU A 205 -16.33 -16.97 4.41
CA GLU A 205 -16.47 -17.69 5.67
C GLU A 205 -17.26 -16.89 6.72
N GLU A 206 -17.63 -17.55 7.81
CA GLU A 206 -18.27 -16.92 8.98
C GLU A 206 -17.40 -15.78 9.53
N PHE A 207 -16.10 -16.01 9.67
CA PHE A 207 -15.12 -14.98 10.02
C PHE A 207 -14.63 -14.32 8.74
N ALA A 208 -15.39 -13.36 8.22
CA ALA A 208 -15.20 -12.83 6.88
C ALA A 208 -13.95 -11.95 6.71
N SER A 209 -13.48 -11.27 7.76
CA SER A 209 -12.25 -10.46 7.67
C SER A 209 -11.05 -11.37 7.47
N THR A 210 -10.40 -11.25 6.34
CA THR A 210 -9.38 -12.19 5.87
C THR A 210 -8.11 -11.47 5.44
N LEU A 211 -6.98 -12.03 5.84
CA LEU A 211 -5.65 -11.65 5.34
C LEU A 211 -5.05 -12.87 4.65
N ARG A 212 -4.87 -12.78 3.34
CA ARG A 212 -4.27 -13.81 2.51
C ARG A 212 -2.81 -13.52 2.27
N ARG A 213 -2.00 -14.55 2.12
CA ARG A 213 -0.60 -14.47 1.68
C ARG A 213 -0.42 -15.37 0.48
N MET A 214 0.11 -14.81 -0.58
CA MET A 214 0.29 -15.48 -1.85
C MET A 214 1.75 -15.32 -2.30
N PRO A 215 2.51 -16.41 -2.50
CA PRO A 215 3.87 -16.30 -3.01
C PRO A 215 3.91 -15.57 -4.35
N TYR A 216 4.89 -14.71 -4.54
CA TYR A 216 5.14 -14.09 -5.84
C TYR A 216 6.58 -14.44 -6.31
N PRO A 217 6.75 -14.94 -7.54
CA PRO A 217 5.72 -15.25 -8.56
C PRO A 217 4.62 -16.18 -8.06
N PHE A 218 3.43 -16.11 -8.69
CA PHE A 218 2.23 -16.86 -8.25
C PHE A 218 2.41 -18.38 -8.43
N VAL A 219 3.36 -18.95 -7.70
CA VAL A 219 3.67 -20.38 -7.66
C VAL A 219 3.43 -20.88 -6.25
N GLY A 220 2.59 -21.88 -6.08
CA GLY A 220 2.29 -22.46 -4.77
C GLY A 220 0.85 -22.17 -4.31
N LYS A 221 0.60 -22.50 -3.05
CA LYS A 221 -0.74 -22.34 -2.45
C LYS A 221 -0.81 -21.03 -1.69
N GLU A 222 -1.95 -20.38 -1.82
CA GLU A 222 -2.38 -19.30 -0.95
C GLU A 222 -2.49 -19.76 0.51
N ALA A 223 -2.10 -18.90 1.43
CA ALA A 223 -2.31 -19.08 2.86
C ALA A 223 -3.30 -18.03 3.34
N SER A 224 -4.51 -18.45 3.70
CA SER A 224 -5.56 -17.58 4.24
C SER A 224 -5.59 -17.64 5.76
N THR A 225 -5.75 -16.49 6.40
CA THR A 225 -5.88 -16.31 7.84
C THR A 225 -7.08 -15.41 8.09
N THR A 226 -8.06 -15.88 8.87
CA THR A 226 -9.16 -15.00 9.30
C THR A 226 -8.74 -14.18 10.51
N VAL A 227 -9.22 -12.94 10.58
CA VAL A 227 -8.82 -12.00 11.62
C VAL A 227 -10.04 -11.43 12.33
N GLU A 228 -9.99 -11.39 13.65
CA GLU A 228 -10.92 -10.60 14.46
C GLU A 228 -10.19 -9.48 15.20
N MET A 229 -10.85 -8.38 15.44
CA MET A 229 -10.33 -7.27 16.25
C MET A 229 -11.37 -6.85 17.28
N TYR A 230 -10.90 -6.35 18.42
CA TYR A 230 -11.80 -5.72 19.41
C TYR A 230 -12.15 -4.31 18.94
N HIS A 231 -13.42 -4.06 18.70
CA HIS A 231 -13.93 -2.76 18.27
C HIS A 231 -14.47 -2.02 19.50
N THR A 232 -13.69 -1.06 19.99
CA THR A 232 -13.97 -0.41 21.29
C THR A 232 -15.25 0.43 21.28
N SER A 233 -15.63 1.02 20.14
CA SER A 233 -16.88 1.77 20.02
C SER A 233 -18.13 0.89 19.99
N HIS A 234 -17.98 -0.41 19.69
CA HIS A 234 -19.05 -1.40 19.69
C HIS A 234 -18.99 -2.38 20.88
N ASP A 235 -17.93 -2.27 21.71
CA ASP A 235 -17.68 -3.11 22.89
C ASP A 235 -17.69 -4.62 22.62
N ARG A 236 -17.11 -5.03 21.48
CA ARG A 236 -17.09 -6.44 21.07
C ARG A 236 -15.97 -6.75 20.07
N TYR A 237 -15.69 -8.04 19.94
CA TYR A 237 -14.88 -8.54 18.83
C TYR A 237 -15.71 -8.60 17.55
N GLU A 238 -15.09 -8.20 16.44
CA GLU A 238 -15.71 -8.17 15.12
C GLU A 238 -14.85 -8.85 14.07
N THR A 239 -15.51 -9.55 13.14
CA THR A 239 -14.90 -10.28 12.03
C THR A 239 -15.51 -9.90 10.68
N ALA A 240 -16.58 -9.10 10.65
CA ALA A 240 -17.29 -8.73 9.44
C ALA A 240 -16.72 -7.52 8.71
N SER A 241 -15.86 -6.73 9.38
CA SER A 241 -15.22 -5.57 8.80
C SER A 241 -13.87 -5.95 8.18
N PRO A 242 -13.59 -5.61 6.92
CA PRO A 242 -12.28 -5.85 6.33
C PRO A 242 -11.21 -4.94 6.94
N ILE A 243 -9.96 -5.36 6.85
CA ILE A 243 -8.83 -4.43 6.94
C ILE A 243 -8.95 -3.47 5.76
N GLU A 244 -9.06 -2.17 6.02
CA GLU A 244 -9.16 -1.15 4.97
C GLU A 244 -7.80 -0.85 4.34
N SER A 245 -6.78 -0.72 5.20
CA SER A 245 -5.39 -0.52 4.79
C SER A 245 -4.43 -1.08 5.83
N PHE A 246 -3.20 -1.40 5.44
CA PHE A 246 -2.17 -1.88 6.36
C PHE A 246 -0.77 -1.55 5.86
N VAL A 247 0.20 -1.56 6.77
CA VAL A 247 1.63 -1.54 6.46
C VAL A 247 2.36 -2.65 7.19
N ALA A 248 3.37 -3.24 6.54
CA ALA A 248 4.31 -4.14 7.19
C ALA A 248 5.46 -3.34 7.81
N ILE A 249 5.72 -3.59 9.09
CA ILE A 249 6.70 -2.83 9.87
C ILE A 249 7.24 -3.69 11.00
N ASP A 250 8.44 -3.39 11.48
CA ASP A 250 8.95 -3.97 12.73
C ASP A 250 8.41 -3.20 13.93
N LEU A 251 7.82 -3.91 14.87
CA LEU A 251 7.34 -3.35 16.12
C LEU A 251 8.15 -3.93 17.30
N GLY A 252 9.21 -3.22 17.69
CA GLY A 252 10.06 -3.62 18.82
C GLY A 252 10.79 -4.95 18.59
N GLY A 253 11.34 -5.16 17.40
CA GLY A 253 12.04 -6.37 17.00
C GLY A 253 11.13 -7.51 16.52
N LYS A 254 9.83 -7.26 16.32
CA LYS A 254 8.85 -8.24 15.84
C LYS A 254 8.28 -7.81 14.49
N PRO A 255 8.55 -8.57 13.40
CA PRO A 255 7.88 -8.33 12.12
C PRO A 255 6.36 -8.38 12.30
N SER A 256 5.70 -7.29 11.99
CA SER A 256 4.28 -7.08 12.28
C SER A 256 3.56 -6.40 11.12
N LEU A 257 2.24 -6.39 11.16
CA LEU A 257 1.39 -5.50 10.37
C LEU A 257 0.71 -4.52 11.33
N VAL A 258 0.59 -3.27 10.90
CA VAL A 258 -0.32 -2.29 11.47
C VAL A 258 -1.46 -2.12 10.49
N ALA A 259 -2.67 -2.42 10.92
CA ALA A 259 -3.87 -2.46 10.11
C ALA A 259 -4.91 -1.46 10.63
N GLY A 260 -5.59 -0.78 9.71
CA GLY A 260 -6.73 0.08 9.99
C GLY A 260 -8.03 -0.57 9.53
N TYR A 261 -9.09 -0.43 10.32
CA TYR A 261 -10.42 -0.94 10.03
C TYR A 261 -11.45 0.19 9.90
N GLY A 262 -12.56 -0.10 9.26
CA GLY A 262 -13.72 0.80 9.23
C GLY A 262 -14.19 1.16 10.66
N CYS A 263 -14.66 2.37 10.85
CA CYS A 263 -14.89 2.99 12.17
C CYS A 263 -13.64 3.14 13.05
N SER A 264 -12.47 2.97 12.44
CA SER A 264 -11.14 3.42 12.85
C SER A 264 -10.33 2.65 13.91
N PRO A 265 -10.59 1.39 14.27
CA PRO A 265 -9.60 0.65 15.04
C PRO A 265 -8.25 0.55 14.31
N ILE A 266 -7.17 0.81 15.05
CA ILE A 266 -5.80 0.49 14.64
C ILE A 266 -5.36 -0.75 15.38
N VAL A 267 -4.98 -1.77 14.61
CA VAL A 267 -4.73 -3.13 15.09
C VAL A 267 -3.33 -3.55 14.71
N THR A 268 -2.61 -4.18 15.62
CA THR A 268 -1.31 -4.81 15.33
C THR A 268 -1.47 -6.32 15.25
N LEU A 269 -0.81 -6.91 14.25
CA LEU A 269 -0.78 -8.35 13.98
C LEU A 269 0.67 -8.78 13.87
N THR A 270 1.11 -9.74 14.67
CA THR A 270 2.45 -10.33 14.52
C THR A 270 2.46 -11.25 13.31
N ARG A 271 3.39 -11.06 12.38
CA ARG A 271 3.44 -11.87 11.14
C ARG A 271 3.62 -13.36 11.40
N ALA A 272 4.32 -13.73 12.48
CA ALA A 272 4.49 -15.12 12.88
C ALA A 272 3.19 -15.83 13.27
N ASP A 273 2.16 -15.08 13.69
CA ASP A 273 0.87 -15.62 14.07
C ASP A 273 -0.04 -15.89 12.85
N LEU A 274 0.28 -15.26 11.71
CA LEU A 274 -0.48 -15.36 10.48
C LEU A 274 -0.14 -16.67 9.76
N ALA A 275 -0.80 -17.76 10.10
CA ALA A 275 -0.59 -19.05 9.47
C ALA A 275 -1.87 -19.51 8.75
N ALA A 276 -1.68 -20.31 7.68
CA ALA A 276 -2.77 -20.85 6.87
C ALA A 276 -3.83 -21.56 7.72
N GLY A 277 -5.11 -21.24 7.49
CA GLY A 277 -6.26 -21.85 8.16
C GLY A 277 -6.42 -21.45 9.63
N LYS A 278 -5.63 -20.51 10.14
CA LYS A 278 -5.83 -20.01 11.50
C LYS A 278 -6.83 -18.88 11.57
N HIS A 279 -7.47 -18.76 12.72
CA HIS A 279 -8.19 -17.57 13.15
C HIS A 279 -7.31 -16.80 14.15
N VAL A 280 -7.04 -15.53 13.87
CA VAL A 280 -6.12 -14.70 14.66
C VAL A 280 -6.87 -13.52 15.25
N ARG A 281 -6.69 -13.33 16.54
CA ARG A 281 -7.17 -12.15 17.23
C ARG A 281 -6.11 -11.05 17.18
N GLY A 282 -6.41 -9.98 16.44
CA GLY A 282 -5.55 -8.80 16.36
C GLY A 282 -5.58 -8.00 17.66
N LYS A 283 -4.48 -7.33 17.96
CA LYS A 283 -4.35 -6.47 19.13
C LYS A 283 -4.78 -5.05 18.76
N THR A 284 -5.99 -4.64 19.14
CA THR A 284 -6.44 -3.24 19.01
C THR A 284 -5.63 -2.36 19.94
N VAL A 285 -4.98 -1.33 19.41
CA VAL A 285 -4.06 -0.45 20.15
C VAL A 285 -4.48 1.01 20.13
N ALA A 286 -5.32 1.40 19.19
CA ALA A 286 -5.91 2.73 19.13
C ALA A 286 -7.27 2.71 18.43
N GLU A 287 -8.07 3.72 18.73
CA GLU A 287 -9.26 4.14 17.98
C GLU A 287 -9.02 5.56 17.49
N LEU A 288 -9.21 5.79 16.20
CA LEU A 288 -9.11 7.14 15.64
C LEU A 288 -10.42 7.94 15.74
N GLY A 289 -11.44 7.35 16.37
CA GLY A 289 -12.79 7.89 16.58
C GLY A 289 -13.81 7.42 15.54
N GLY A 290 -15.01 7.09 15.98
CA GLY A 290 -16.08 6.49 15.17
C GLY A 290 -16.43 7.26 13.90
N GLY A 291 -17.00 6.56 12.92
CA GLY A 291 -17.39 7.10 11.62
C GLY A 291 -16.23 7.43 10.68
N ASN A 292 -14.98 7.16 11.06
CA ASN A 292 -13.80 7.38 10.23
C ASN A 292 -13.36 6.08 9.53
N ARG A 293 -12.86 6.17 8.31
CA ARG A 293 -12.20 5.08 7.60
C ARG A 293 -10.74 5.43 7.36
N PRO A 294 -9.78 4.64 7.89
CA PRO A 294 -8.37 4.74 7.54
C PRO A 294 -8.15 4.05 6.19
N PHE A 295 -8.52 4.75 5.12
CA PHE A 295 -8.63 4.18 3.77
C PHE A 295 -7.27 3.89 3.12
N ASP A 296 -6.22 4.52 3.61
CA ASP A 296 -4.87 4.33 3.06
C ASP A 296 -3.81 4.50 4.13
N MET A 297 -2.68 3.82 3.97
CA MET A 297 -1.62 3.81 4.97
C MET A 297 -0.25 3.57 4.33
N ILE A 298 0.70 4.44 4.63
CA ILE A 298 2.09 4.28 4.21
C ILE A 298 3.03 4.40 5.40
N ARG A 299 4.18 3.78 5.32
CA ARG A 299 5.30 4.08 6.20
C ARG A 299 6.31 4.95 5.47
N TYR A 300 6.92 5.87 6.20
CA TYR A 300 7.95 6.75 5.67
C TYR A 300 9.02 7.01 6.74
N THR A 301 10.20 7.40 6.28
CA THR A 301 11.30 7.80 7.16
C THR A 301 11.48 9.31 7.04
N ASN A 302 11.42 10.01 8.16
CA ASN A 302 11.61 11.46 8.17
C ASN A 302 13.09 11.85 7.98
N ALA A 303 13.35 13.15 7.84
CA ALA A 303 14.71 13.68 7.66
C ALA A 303 15.69 13.39 8.82
N LYS A 304 15.20 12.95 9.97
CA LYS A 304 16.01 12.53 11.13
C LYS A 304 16.28 11.03 11.17
N GLY A 305 15.86 10.28 10.15
CA GLY A 305 16.00 8.84 10.08
C GLY A 305 14.99 8.05 10.93
N LYS A 306 13.96 8.70 11.52
CA LYS A 306 12.92 8.02 12.27
C LYS A 306 11.77 7.60 11.35
N GLU A 307 11.36 6.34 11.49
CA GLU A 307 10.23 5.79 10.75
C GLU A 307 8.90 6.13 11.44
N TYR A 308 7.89 6.42 10.63
CA TYR A 308 6.52 6.70 11.04
C TYR A 308 5.53 6.04 10.08
N ILE A 309 4.29 5.94 10.54
CA ILE A 309 3.15 5.53 9.71
C ILE A 309 2.27 6.76 9.49
N LEU A 310 1.92 7.03 8.23
CA LEU A 310 0.98 8.06 7.85
C LEU A 310 -0.32 7.40 7.38
N VAL A 311 -1.45 7.85 7.92
CA VAL A 311 -2.77 7.28 7.69
C VAL A 311 -3.67 8.32 7.04
N GLY A 312 -4.23 7.97 5.87
CA GLY A 312 -5.28 8.71 5.20
C GLY A 312 -6.64 8.38 5.81
N ASN A 313 -7.45 9.40 6.09
CA ASN A 313 -8.71 9.27 6.82
C ASN A 313 -9.87 9.92 6.06
N SER A 314 -11.06 9.28 6.10
CA SER A 314 -12.24 9.76 5.38
C SER A 314 -12.83 11.04 5.97
N ASN A 315 -12.73 11.26 7.27
CA ASN A 315 -13.34 12.41 7.96
C ASN A 315 -12.42 13.10 8.98
N ARG A 316 -11.11 12.87 8.87
CA ARG A 316 -10.07 13.50 9.68
C ARG A 316 -8.92 13.95 8.78
N THR A 317 -8.03 14.79 9.32
CA THR A 317 -6.75 15.11 8.67
C THR A 317 -5.88 13.86 8.56
N LEU A 318 -4.81 13.92 7.78
CA LEU A 318 -3.78 12.88 7.85
C LEU A 318 -3.33 12.67 9.29
N THR A 319 -3.08 11.44 9.64
CA THR A 319 -2.71 11.04 11.01
C THR A 319 -1.36 10.36 10.99
N ARG A 320 -0.42 10.87 11.79
CA ARG A 320 0.91 10.24 11.96
C ARG A 320 0.93 9.41 13.23
N LEU A 321 1.25 8.12 13.09
CA LEU A 321 1.44 7.17 14.17
C LEU A 321 2.94 6.90 14.38
N ASP A 322 3.33 6.72 15.64
CA ASP A 322 4.69 6.38 16.04
C ASP A 322 4.79 4.87 16.31
N PRO A 323 5.60 4.12 15.54
CA PRO A 323 5.76 2.68 15.71
C PRO A 323 6.24 2.25 17.08
N GLU A 324 7.06 3.06 17.76
CA GLU A 324 7.53 2.77 19.12
C GLU A 324 6.38 2.79 20.12
N GLN A 325 5.45 3.75 19.97
CA GLN A 325 4.25 3.82 20.81
C GLN A 325 3.31 2.66 20.52
N LEU A 326 3.14 2.26 19.25
CA LEU A 326 2.34 1.09 18.87
C LEU A 326 2.92 -0.21 19.44
N ALA A 327 4.24 -0.37 19.41
CA ALA A 327 4.94 -1.53 20.00
C ALA A 327 4.71 -1.64 21.50
N ALA A 328 4.81 -0.51 22.21
CA ALA A 328 4.65 -0.42 23.67
C ALA A 328 3.18 -0.47 24.15
N ALA A 329 2.22 -0.29 23.25
CA ALA A 329 0.80 -0.18 23.60
C ALA A 329 0.28 -1.44 24.27
N LYS A 330 -0.67 -1.28 25.18
CA LYS A 330 -1.49 -2.38 25.70
C LYS A 330 -2.69 -2.61 24.78
N ALA A 331 -3.20 -3.84 24.77
CA ALA A 331 -4.44 -4.13 24.06
C ALA A 331 -5.62 -3.38 24.68
N MET A 332 -6.45 -2.80 23.84
CA MET A 332 -7.76 -2.26 24.25
C MET A 332 -8.77 -3.42 24.25
N THR A 333 -9.43 -3.64 25.38
CA THR A 333 -10.36 -4.76 25.62
C THR A 333 -11.62 -4.32 26.37
N SER A 334 -11.88 -3.02 26.38
CA SER A 334 -13.08 -2.42 26.98
C SER A 334 -13.54 -1.25 26.13
N SER A 335 -14.84 -0.94 26.19
CA SER A 335 -15.42 0.15 25.43
C SER A 335 -14.83 1.50 25.81
N VAL A 336 -14.77 2.40 24.84
CA VAL A 336 -14.46 3.80 25.05
C VAL A 336 -15.71 4.54 25.52
N LYS A 337 -15.54 5.52 26.42
CA LYS A 337 -16.66 6.27 26.96
C LYS A 337 -17.42 7.09 25.92
N GLN A 338 -16.71 7.53 24.90
CA GLN A 338 -17.26 8.34 23.82
C GLN A 338 -16.76 7.77 22.48
N ALA A 339 -17.65 7.13 21.74
CA ALA A 339 -17.33 6.42 20.49
C ALA A 339 -16.71 7.32 19.40
N TRP A 340 -16.94 8.63 19.46
CA TRP A 340 -16.41 9.59 18.48
C TRP A 340 -15.04 10.14 18.82
N GLU A 341 -14.56 9.92 20.05
CA GLU A 341 -13.25 10.39 20.49
C GLU A 341 -12.15 9.37 20.21
N PRO A 342 -10.94 9.86 19.84
CA PRO A 342 -9.78 9.00 19.78
C PRO A 342 -9.42 8.41 21.13
N ALA A 343 -8.94 7.17 21.13
CA ALA A 343 -8.49 6.47 22.34
C ALA A 343 -7.29 5.56 22.06
N GLY A 344 -6.63 5.09 23.10
CA GLY A 344 -5.46 4.24 23.02
C GLY A 344 -4.19 5.04 22.69
N VAL A 345 -3.39 4.56 21.73
CA VAL A 345 -2.16 5.23 21.30
C VAL A 345 -2.49 6.58 20.69
N GLY A 346 -1.81 7.62 21.18
CA GLY A 346 -1.94 8.95 20.62
C GLY A 346 -1.36 9.05 19.20
N TYR A 347 -1.82 10.04 18.46
CA TYR A 347 -1.33 10.34 17.11
C TYR A 347 -1.07 11.83 16.94
N LEU A 348 -0.25 12.17 15.95
CA LEU A 348 -0.08 13.56 15.55
C LEU A 348 -0.97 13.85 14.33
N PRO A 349 -1.91 14.82 14.42
CA PRO A 349 -2.62 15.28 13.24
C PRO A 349 -1.67 16.08 12.33
N VAL A 350 -1.64 15.74 11.05
CA VAL A 350 -0.93 16.49 10.02
C VAL A 350 -1.94 17.38 9.31
N ALA A 351 -1.70 18.68 9.27
CA ALA A 351 -2.66 19.68 8.79
C ALA A 351 -2.85 19.64 7.26
N VAL A 352 -3.22 18.48 6.73
CA VAL A 352 -3.56 18.25 5.32
C VAL A 352 -4.94 17.63 5.26
N VAL A 353 -5.83 18.26 4.47
CA VAL A 353 -7.22 17.84 4.30
C VAL A 353 -7.51 17.51 2.84
N GLY A 354 -8.63 16.81 2.59
CA GLY A 354 -9.08 16.47 1.25
C GLY A 354 -8.29 15.35 0.59
N VAL A 355 -7.47 14.62 1.32
CA VAL A 355 -6.71 13.47 0.82
C VAL A 355 -7.66 12.31 0.55
N LEU A 356 -7.51 11.70 -0.62
CA LEU A 356 -8.29 10.54 -1.07
C LEU A 356 -7.41 9.29 -1.24
N GLN A 357 -6.13 9.47 -1.62
CA GLN A 357 -5.14 8.42 -1.76
C GLN A 357 -3.78 8.98 -1.39
N LEU A 358 -2.87 8.16 -0.94
CA LEU A 358 -1.49 8.54 -0.66
C LEU A 358 -0.52 7.38 -0.96
N ASP A 359 0.70 7.73 -1.39
CA ASP A 359 1.75 6.75 -1.61
C ASP A 359 3.13 7.36 -1.36
N ASN A 360 4.15 6.52 -1.23
CA ASN A 360 5.54 6.94 -1.29
C ASN A 360 5.89 7.35 -2.72
N TYR A 361 6.57 8.48 -2.88
CA TYR A 361 6.87 9.01 -4.20
C TYR A 361 8.35 8.86 -4.59
N ASN A 362 9.22 9.42 -3.79
CA ASN A 362 10.66 9.30 -3.93
C ASN A 362 11.34 9.41 -2.56
N ALA A 363 12.68 9.51 -2.53
CA ALA A 363 13.42 9.52 -1.28
C ALA A 363 13.06 10.68 -0.32
N ASP A 364 12.50 11.78 -0.83
CA ASP A 364 12.23 12.99 -0.04
C ASP A 364 10.73 13.32 0.07
N ASN A 365 9.87 12.68 -0.73
CA ASN A 365 8.47 13.06 -0.86
C ASN A 365 7.52 11.87 -0.81
N ILE A 366 6.36 12.08 -0.22
CA ILE A 366 5.14 11.30 -0.46
C ILE A 366 4.32 11.99 -1.55
N VAL A 367 3.35 11.29 -2.12
CA VAL A 367 2.38 11.84 -3.07
C VAL A 367 0.96 11.58 -2.58
N MET A 368 0.05 12.52 -2.85
CA MET A 368 -1.35 12.45 -2.46
C MET A 368 -2.25 12.81 -3.63
N LEU A 369 -3.34 12.08 -3.77
CA LEU A 369 -4.49 12.52 -4.55
C LEU A 369 -5.41 13.32 -3.61
N LYS A 370 -5.67 14.56 -3.93
CA LYS A 370 -6.45 15.47 -3.09
C LYS A 370 -7.62 16.06 -3.87
N ARG A 371 -8.72 16.27 -3.16
CA ARG A 371 -9.83 17.08 -3.68
C ARG A 371 -9.54 18.55 -3.41
N ASP A 372 -9.55 19.34 -4.46
CA ASP A 372 -9.56 20.79 -4.36
C ASP A 372 -10.92 21.26 -3.83
N ILE A 373 -10.92 22.07 -2.78
CA ILE A 373 -12.16 22.46 -2.07
C ILE A 373 -12.94 23.55 -2.81
N GLU A 374 -12.29 24.29 -3.69
CA GLU A 374 -12.93 25.38 -4.44
C GLU A 374 -13.56 24.88 -5.73
N THR A 375 -12.83 24.05 -6.47
CA THR A 375 -13.26 23.54 -7.79
C THR A 375 -13.92 22.18 -7.72
N GLY A 376 -13.64 21.39 -6.67
CA GLY A 376 -14.06 20.00 -6.54
C GLY A 376 -13.27 19.03 -7.42
N SER A 377 -12.30 19.53 -8.23
CA SER A 377 -11.40 18.69 -9.03
C SER A 377 -10.46 17.87 -8.15
N LEU A 378 -9.82 16.88 -8.74
CA LEU A 378 -8.78 16.12 -8.07
C LEU A 378 -7.40 16.60 -8.56
N ASP A 379 -6.54 16.86 -7.59
CA ASP A 379 -5.16 17.27 -7.81
C ASP A 379 -4.20 16.22 -7.25
N VAL A 380 -3.10 16.00 -7.92
CA VAL A 380 -1.96 15.28 -7.36
C VAL A 380 -1.00 16.28 -6.76
N VAL A 381 -0.63 16.07 -5.49
CA VAL A 381 0.29 16.95 -4.76
C VAL A 381 1.28 16.11 -3.98
N SER A 382 2.55 16.37 -4.17
CA SER A 382 3.59 15.80 -3.30
C SER A 382 3.83 16.65 -2.07
N GLN A 383 4.23 15.99 -0.98
CA GLN A 383 4.60 16.61 0.28
C GLN A 383 5.97 16.11 0.71
N THR A 384 6.89 17.02 1.04
CA THR A 384 8.18 16.61 1.57
C THR A 384 8.07 15.99 2.95
N MET A 385 8.71 14.83 3.14
CA MET A 385 8.77 14.11 4.42
C MET A 385 9.49 14.89 5.51
N ARG A 386 10.19 15.97 5.15
CA ARG A 386 10.85 16.87 6.11
C ARG A 386 9.84 17.55 7.06
N TRP A 387 8.62 17.77 6.60
CA TRP A 387 7.57 18.48 7.34
C TRP A 387 6.46 17.56 7.89
N LEU A 388 6.63 16.24 7.76
CA LEU A 388 5.69 15.22 8.25
C LEU A 388 6.05 14.67 9.62
#